data_275de3a0d23d55e21c34acbe3574c6b7
#
_entry.id   275de3a0d23d55e21c34acbe3574c6b7
#
_cell.length_a   1.000
_cell.length_b   1.000
_cell.length_c   1.000
_cell.angle_alpha   90.00
_cell.angle_beta   90.00
_cell.angle_gamma   90.00
#
_symmetry.space_group_name_H-M   'P 1'
#
loop_
_entity.id
_entity.type
_entity.pdbx_description
1 polymer ?
#
loop_
_entity_poly.entity_id
_entity_poly.type
_entity_poly.pdbx_seq_one_letter_code
_entity_poly.pdbx_strand_id
1 'polypeptide(L)'
;MWFLTEDGFYEVCMQSTKPNAKIFKKEVKKILKTIRKTGMYMTDNVWDTITSNPEKLGEVLINYGKVKRELEHLEEENQIQKQLIAEYKPIKEYVDTILSSEDTMTITQIAADYGLSAYELNKTLNEQRVIRKVGGQWILYAEHMNKGYTKSETITVKKKNGTEKVVPNTKWTQKGRLFIHNLLETLGIKANMDREKEGA
;
A
#
# COMPACT_ATOMS: atom_id res chain seq x y z
N MET A 1 -27.44 17.91 19.82
CA MET A 1 -27.42 18.94 18.79
C MET A 1 -28.10 18.35 17.56
N TRP A 2 -29.16 18.98 17.01
CA TRP A 2 -29.88 18.46 15.86
C TRP A 2 -29.35 19.15 14.61
N PHE A 3 -29.04 18.40 13.58
CA PHE A 3 -28.63 18.91 12.27
C PHE A 3 -29.74 18.66 11.27
N LEU A 4 -30.03 19.64 10.45
CA LEU A 4 -30.93 19.49 9.31
C LEU A 4 -30.12 19.09 8.08
N THR A 5 -30.63 18.16 7.29
CA THR A 5 -30.13 17.93 5.93
C THR A 5 -30.55 19.09 5.03
N GLU A 6 -29.91 19.22 3.87
CA GLU A 6 -30.26 20.25 2.89
C GLU A 6 -31.73 20.17 2.47
N ASP A 7 -32.24 18.98 2.19
CA ASP A 7 -33.65 18.75 1.87
C ASP A 7 -34.57 19.15 2.99
N GLY A 8 -34.23 18.78 4.24
CA GLY A 8 -34.99 19.16 5.42
C GLY A 8 -35.03 20.68 5.62
N PHE A 9 -33.93 21.39 5.29
CA PHE A 9 -33.91 22.85 5.30
C PHE A 9 -34.86 23.45 4.26
N TYR A 10 -34.87 22.91 3.04
CA TYR A 10 -35.79 23.36 1.99
C TYR A 10 -37.24 23.12 2.39
N GLU A 11 -37.56 21.96 2.95
CA GLU A 11 -38.95 21.69 3.45
C GLU A 11 -39.36 22.66 4.51
N VAL A 12 -38.54 22.92 5.53
CA VAL A 12 -38.83 23.90 6.58
C VAL A 12 -39.04 25.28 5.98
N CYS A 13 -38.21 25.72 5.03
CA CYS A 13 -38.35 26.98 4.35
C CYS A 13 -39.64 27.06 3.53
N MET A 14 -40.02 25.95 2.88
CA MET A 14 -41.24 25.89 2.07
C MET A 14 -42.55 25.89 2.91
N GLN A 15 -42.50 25.33 4.11
CA GLN A 15 -43.68 25.29 5.00
C GLN A 15 -43.78 26.54 5.90
N SER A 16 -42.67 27.20 6.20
CA SER A 16 -42.63 28.33 7.12
C SER A 16 -43.38 29.55 6.61
N THR A 17 -44.08 30.22 7.51
CA THR A 17 -44.78 31.49 7.24
C THR A 17 -43.98 32.74 7.63
N LYS A 18 -42.80 32.57 8.14
CA LYS A 18 -41.89 33.67 8.58
C LYS A 18 -41.51 34.58 7.41
N PRO A 19 -41.20 35.87 7.67
CA PRO A 19 -40.85 36.83 6.62
C PRO A 19 -39.72 36.37 5.71
N ASN A 20 -38.62 35.85 6.27
CA ASN A 20 -37.47 35.37 5.51
C ASN A 20 -37.84 34.17 4.62
N ALA A 21 -38.68 33.27 5.09
CA ALA A 21 -39.15 32.13 4.28
C ALA A 21 -40.08 32.60 3.12
N LYS A 22 -40.82 33.68 3.30
CA LYS A 22 -41.63 34.27 2.19
C LYS A 22 -40.72 34.83 1.09
N ILE A 23 -39.60 35.48 1.47
CA ILE A 23 -38.59 35.97 0.52
C ILE A 23 -37.96 34.80 -0.24
N PHE A 24 -37.50 33.79 0.48
CA PHE A 24 -36.94 32.56 -0.10
C PHE A 24 -37.92 31.92 -1.10
N LYS A 25 -39.16 31.71 -0.72
CA LYS A 25 -40.21 31.16 -1.62
C LYS A 25 -40.42 31.99 -2.88
N LYS A 26 -40.33 33.31 -2.78
CA LYS A 26 -40.46 34.20 -3.92
C LYS A 26 -39.31 34.02 -4.91
N GLU A 27 -38.09 33.96 -4.39
CA GLU A 27 -36.90 33.73 -5.24
C GLU A 27 -36.88 32.36 -5.88
N VAL A 28 -37.20 31.29 -5.15
CA VAL A 28 -37.33 29.93 -5.71
C VAL A 28 -38.37 29.89 -6.84
N LYS A 29 -39.56 30.52 -6.63
CA LYS A 29 -40.58 30.60 -7.66
C LYS A 29 -40.11 31.36 -8.90
N LYS A 30 -39.28 32.41 -8.74
CA LYS A 30 -38.67 33.15 -9.86
C LYS A 30 -37.73 32.26 -10.65
N ILE A 31 -36.85 31.53 -9.95
CA ILE A 31 -35.92 30.59 -10.55
C ILE A 31 -36.63 29.50 -11.34
N LEU A 32 -37.62 28.83 -10.70
CA LEU A 32 -38.42 27.78 -11.36
C LEU A 32 -39.18 28.30 -12.58
N LYS A 33 -39.68 29.53 -12.53
CA LYS A 33 -40.35 30.16 -13.67
C LYS A 33 -39.38 30.42 -14.81
N THR A 34 -38.13 30.80 -14.51
CA THR A 34 -37.10 31.01 -15.51
C THR A 34 -36.72 29.68 -16.15
N ILE A 35 -36.45 28.64 -15.35
CA ILE A 35 -36.12 27.29 -15.86
C ILE A 35 -37.22 26.77 -16.77
N ARG A 36 -38.52 26.97 -16.40
CA ARG A 36 -39.62 26.52 -17.23
C ARG A 36 -39.71 27.25 -18.57
N LYS A 37 -39.29 28.52 -18.64
CA LYS A 37 -39.35 29.32 -19.88
C LYS A 37 -38.17 29.10 -20.80
N THR A 38 -36.97 28.97 -20.21
CA THR A 38 -35.68 28.96 -20.96
C THR A 38 -34.96 27.61 -20.96
N GLY A 39 -35.48 26.65 -20.18
CA GLY A 39 -34.82 25.34 -19.98
C GLY A 39 -33.66 25.35 -18.99
N MET A 40 -33.20 26.53 -18.55
CA MET A 40 -32.08 26.67 -17.63
C MET A 40 -32.19 27.90 -16.75
N TYR A 41 -31.46 27.93 -15.65
CA TYR A 41 -31.25 29.11 -14.82
C TYR A 41 -29.79 29.44 -14.73
N MET A 42 -29.45 30.70 -14.93
CA MET A 42 -28.10 31.24 -14.73
C MET A 42 -28.20 32.46 -13.83
N THR A 43 -27.17 32.65 -13.00
CA THR A 43 -27.06 33.89 -12.21
C THR A 43 -26.77 35.06 -13.16
N ASP A 44 -27.16 36.26 -12.76
CA ASP A 44 -27.01 37.48 -13.60
C ASP A 44 -25.53 37.65 -14.06
N ASN A 45 -24.56 37.42 -13.18
CA ASN A 45 -23.11 37.47 -13.54
C ASN A 45 -22.73 36.49 -14.65
N VAL A 46 -23.26 35.26 -14.60
CA VAL A 46 -22.98 34.24 -15.62
C VAL A 46 -23.65 34.60 -16.92
N TRP A 47 -24.89 35.10 -16.86
CA TRP A 47 -25.65 35.55 -18.01
C TRP A 47 -24.94 36.72 -18.72
N ASP A 48 -24.52 37.74 -17.97
CA ASP A 48 -23.79 38.90 -18.50
C ASP A 48 -22.45 38.51 -19.13
N THR A 49 -21.73 37.57 -18.50
CA THR A 49 -20.47 37.05 -19.04
C THR A 49 -20.68 36.33 -20.37
N ILE A 50 -21.72 35.51 -20.47
CA ILE A 50 -22.00 34.74 -21.69
C ILE A 50 -22.52 35.61 -22.80
N THR A 51 -23.37 36.60 -22.50
CA THR A 51 -23.92 37.52 -23.51
C THR A 51 -22.91 38.53 -24.02
N SER A 52 -21.97 38.98 -23.18
CA SER A 52 -20.91 39.89 -23.56
C SER A 52 -19.78 39.21 -24.33
N ASN A 53 -19.54 37.91 -24.13
CA ASN A 53 -18.52 37.15 -24.84
C ASN A 53 -18.95 35.67 -25.04
N PRO A 54 -19.73 35.38 -26.12
CA PRO A 54 -20.22 34.03 -26.41
C PRO A 54 -19.10 32.98 -26.63
N GLU A 55 -17.92 33.40 -27.06
CA GLU A 55 -16.78 32.50 -27.27
C GLU A 55 -16.27 31.88 -25.97
N LYS A 56 -16.31 32.63 -24.88
CA LYS A 56 -15.98 32.12 -23.55
C LYS A 56 -16.87 30.98 -23.08
N LEU A 57 -18.13 30.98 -23.48
CA LEU A 57 -19.04 29.87 -23.17
C LEU A 57 -18.56 28.58 -23.83
N GLY A 58 -18.11 28.66 -25.09
CA GLY A 58 -17.53 27.52 -25.80
C GLY A 58 -16.30 26.95 -25.08
N GLU A 59 -15.40 27.82 -24.64
CA GLU A 59 -14.20 27.43 -23.87
C GLU A 59 -14.59 26.75 -22.53
N VAL A 60 -15.54 27.32 -21.79
CA VAL A 60 -16.01 26.75 -20.51
C VAL A 60 -16.61 25.37 -20.72
N LEU A 61 -17.45 25.18 -21.73
CA LEU A 61 -18.05 23.88 -22.04
C LEU A 61 -17.01 22.84 -22.48
N ILE A 62 -16.03 23.25 -23.29
CA ILE A 62 -14.92 22.37 -23.69
C ILE A 62 -14.09 21.96 -22.47
N ASN A 63 -13.75 22.91 -21.59
CA ASN A 63 -12.99 22.63 -20.37
C ASN A 63 -13.79 21.75 -19.40
N TYR A 64 -15.06 22.00 -19.22
CA TYR A 64 -15.94 21.15 -18.43
C TYR A 64 -15.96 19.70 -18.97
N GLY A 65 -16.09 19.55 -20.29
CA GLY A 65 -16.03 18.23 -20.93
C GLY A 65 -14.69 17.50 -20.77
N LYS A 66 -13.57 18.24 -20.73
CA LYS A 66 -12.24 17.68 -20.44
C LYS A 66 -12.14 17.21 -18.99
N VAL A 67 -12.49 18.10 -18.05
CA VAL A 67 -12.44 17.80 -16.61
C VAL A 67 -13.36 16.63 -16.26
N LYS A 68 -14.54 16.57 -16.86
CA LYS A 68 -15.47 15.46 -16.64
C LYS A 68 -14.89 14.11 -17.08
N ARG A 69 -14.27 14.06 -18.28
CA ARG A 69 -13.61 12.83 -18.75
C ARG A 69 -12.42 12.42 -17.89
N GLU A 70 -11.65 13.39 -17.41
CA GLU A 70 -10.53 13.12 -16.50
C GLU A 70 -11.02 12.58 -15.15
N LEU A 71 -12.13 13.11 -14.64
CA LEU A 71 -12.77 12.62 -13.42
C LEU A 71 -13.24 11.17 -13.58
N GLU A 72 -13.94 10.87 -14.68
CA GLU A 72 -14.41 9.50 -14.98
C GLU A 72 -13.22 8.52 -15.07
N HIS A 73 -12.14 8.91 -15.74
CA HIS A 73 -10.92 8.10 -15.83
C HIS A 73 -10.27 7.87 -14.45
N LEU A 74 -10.15 8.92 -13.63
CA LEU A 74 -9.63 8.81 -12.28
C LEU A 74 -10.50 7.95 -11.35
N GLU A 75 -11.82 7.99 -11.54
CA GLU A 75 -12.75 7.13 -10.80
C GLU A 75 -12.56 5.66 -11.19
N GLU A 76 -12.39 5.35 -12.48
CA GLU A 76 -12.09 4.00 -12.95
C GLU A 76 -10.75 3.49 -12.40
N GLU A 77 -9.68 4.30 -12.49
CA GLU A 77 -8.37 3.95 -11.91
C GLU A 77 -8.46 3.70 -10.40
N ASN A 78 -9.19 4.54 -9.67
CA ASN A 78 -9.39 4.37 -8.24
C ASN A 78 -10.12 3.07 -7.90
N GLN A 79 -11.10 2.66 -8.71
CA GLN A 79 -11.79 1.39 -8.52
C GLN A 79 -10.86 0.20 -8.74
N ILE A 80 -10.07 0.23 -9.81
CA ILE A 80 -9.06 -0.81 -10.09
C ILE A 80 -8.05 -0.91 -8.96
N GLN A 81 -7.52 0.23 -8.49
CA GLN A 81 -6.57 0.25 -7.37
C GLN A 81 -7.18 -0.30 -6.08
N LYS A 82 -8.44 0.03 -5.78
CA LYS A 82 -9.14 -0.51 -4.62
C LYS A 82 -9.31 -2.03 -4.70
N GLN A 83 -9.61 -2.56 -5.88
CA GLN A 83 -9.72 -4.01 -6.08
C GLN A 83 -8.36 -4.68 -5.86
N LEU A 84 -7.28 -4.16 -6.44
CA LEU A 84 -5.92 -4.68 -6.24
C LEU A 84 -5.51 -4.66 -4.75
N ILE A 85 -5.78 -3.56 -4.06
CA ILE A 85 -5.49 -3.46 -2.62
C ILE A 85 -6.28 -4.51 -1.83
N ALA A 86 -7.54 -4.73 -2.18
CA ALA A 86 -8.38 -5.73 -1.52
C ALA A 86 -7.86 -7.16 -1.75
N GLU A 87 -7.36 -7.48 -2.94
CA GLU A 87 -6.75 -8.76 -3.26
C GLU A 87 -5.41 -8.99 -2.54
N TYR A 88 -4.58 -7.94 -2.46
CA TYR A 88 -3.27 -8.05 -1.82
C TYR A 88 -3.32 -8.00 -0.29
N LYS A 89 -4.37 -7.44 0.29
CA LYS A 89 -4.49 -7.30 1.75
C LYS A 89 -4.37 -8.63 2.51
N PRO A 90 -5.08 -9.72 2.16
CA PRO A 90 -4.94 -11.01 2.84
C PRO A 90 -3.56 -11.63 2.63
N ILE A 91 -2.94 -11.44 1.46
CA ILE A 91 -1.59 -11.92 1.19
C ILE A 91 -0.58 -11.19 2.08
N LYS A 92 -0.71 -9.88 2.21
CA LYS A 92 0.12 -9.08 3.10
C LYS A 92 -0.03 -9.52 4.55
N GLU A 93 -1.25 -9.70 5.05
CA GLU A 93 -1.52 -10.15 6.42
C GLU A 93 -0.90 -11.53 6.70
N TYR A 94 -0.99 -12.45 5.74
CA TYR A 94 -0.33 -13.75 5.82
C TYR A 94 1.20 -13.63 5.88
N VAL A 95 1.80 -12.85 5.01
CA VAL A 95 3.25 -12.59 4.98
C VAL A 95 3.70 -11.92 6.28
N ASP A 96 2.99 -10.91 6.76
CA ASP A 96 3.30 -10.21 8.01
C ASP A 96 3.23 -11.19 9.21
N THR A 97 2.28 -12.11 9.24
CA THR A 97 2.17 -13.16 10.27
C THR A 97 3.37 -14.08 10.23
N ILE A 98 3.79 -14.55 9.05
CA ILE A 98 4.99 -15.39 8.92
C ILE A 98 6.25 -14.65 9.35
N LEU A 99 6.42 -13.39 8.90
CA LEU A 99 7.60 -12.58 9.21
C LEU A 99 7.70 -12.20 10.68
N SER A 100 6.58 -12.13 11.40
CA SER A 100 6.54 -11.88 12.84
C SER A 100 6.72 -13.13 13.69
N SER A 101 6.74 -14.33 13.07
CA SER A 101 6.99 -15.59 13.79
C SER A 101 8.34 -15.56 14.50
N GLU A 102 8.36 -16.03 15.74
CA GLU A 102 9.61 -16.18 16.51
C GLU A 102 10.48 -17.37 16.05
N ASP A 103 9.96 -18.19 15.15
CA ASP A 103 10.66 -19.35 14.65
C ASP A 103 11.93 -18.93 13.89
N THR A 104 13.02 -19.58 14.25
CA THR A 104 14.32 -19.32 13.67
C THR A 104 14.85 -20.54 12.92
N MET A 105 15.56 -20.30 11.85
CA MET A 105 16.17 -21.34 11.02
C MET A 105 17.69 -21.25 11.08
N THR A 106 18.34 -22.41 10.95
CA THR A 106 19.79 -22.47 10.77
C THR A 106 20.16 -22.14 9.33
N ILE A 107 21.36 -21.64 9.15
CA ILE A 107 21.88 -21.38 7.78
C ILE A 107 21.90 -22.65 6.93
N THR A 108 22.08 -23.82 7.55
CA THR A 108 22.07 -25.12 6.86
C THR A 108 20.69 -25.43 6.27
N GLN A 109 19.62 -25.15 7.02
CA GLN A 109 18.25 -25.34 6.54
C GLN A 109 17.95 -24.41 5.35
N ILE A 110 18.34 -23.14 5.48
CA ILE A 110 18.14 -22.18 4.40
C ILE A 110 18.96 -22.58 3.16
N ALA A 111 20.21 -22.97 3.32
CA ALA A 111 21.09 -23.40 2.21
C ALA A 111 20.49 -24.60 1.46
N ALA A 112 19.89 -25.55 2.17
CA ALA A 112 19.27 -26.72 1.55
C ALA A 112 18.13 -26.36 0.61
N ASP A 113 17.36 -25.31 0.88
CA ASP A 113 16.28 -24.81 0.01
C ASP A 113 16.80 -24.37 -1.38
N TYR A 114 18.11 -24.06 -1.47
CA TYR A 114 18.78 -23.61 -2.71
C TYR A 114 19.74 -24.65 -3.29
N GLY A 115 19.81 -25.83 -2.69
CA GLY A 115 20.77 -26.86 -3.08
C GLY A 115 22.24 -26.49 -2.77
N LEU A 116 22.46 -25.61 -1.82
CA LEU A 116 23.75 -25.15 -1.35
C LEU A 116 24.15 -25.81 -0.03
N SER A 117 25.45 -25.92 0.21
CA SER A 117 25.94 -26.20 1.55
C SER A 117 25.92 -24.94 2.42
N ALA A 118 25.88 -25.14 3.75
CA ALA A 118 25.99 -24.02 4.70
C ALA A 118 27.30 -23.20 4.50
N TYR A 119 28.35 -23.85 4.06
CA TYR A 119 29.64 -23.19 3.76
C TYR A 119 29.51 -22.26 2.55
N GLU A 120 28.92 -22.73 1.45
CA GLU A 120 28.73 -21.93 0.24
C GLU A 120 27.83 -20.75 0.51
N LEU A 121 26.68 -20.94 1.19
CA LEU A 121 25.80 -19.84 1.53
C LEU A 121 26.47 -18.81 2.44
N ASN A 122 27.20 -19.24 3.48
CA ASN A 122 27.96 -18.33 4.34
C ASN A 122 29.03 -17.56 3.56
N LYS A 123 29.70 -18.23 2.60
CA LYS A 123 30.71 -17.59 1.72
C LYS A 123 30.06 -16.50 0.88
N THR A 124 28.94 -16.79 0.22
CA THR A 124 28.16 -15.84 -0.58
C THR A 124 27.71 -14.64 0.26
N LEU A 125 27.13 -14.89 1.44
CA LEU A 125 26.70 -13.82 2.34
C LEU A 125 27.87 -12.97 2.87
N ASN A 126 29.04 -13.55 3.02
CA ASN A 126 30.25 -12.82 3.42
C ASN A 126 30.77 -11.95 2.27
N GLU A 127 30.85 -12.48 1.05
CA GLU A 127 31.23 -11.75 -0.16
C GLU A 127 30.31 -10.54 -0.42
N GLN A 128 29.02 -10.72 -0.15
CA GLN A 128 28.01 -9.64 -0.23
C GLN A 128 27.98 -8.73 1.00
N ARG A 129 28.96 -8.87 1.93
CA ARG A 129 29.08 -8.06 3.15
C ARG A 129 27.84 -8.09 4.06
N VAL A 130 27.09 -9.18 4.03
CA VAL A 130 25.94 -9.39 4.92
C VAL A 130 26.41 -9.89 6.28
N ILE A 131 27.30 -10.90 6.30
CA ILE A 131 27.84 -11.50 7.52
C ILE A 131 29.37 -11.54 7.51
N ARG A 132 29.96 -11.57 8.69
CA ARG A 132 31.39 -11.75 8.91
C ARG A 132 31.65 -12.70 10.06
N LYS A 133 32.81 -13.35 10.06
CA LYS A 133 33.21 -14.28 11.13
C LYS A 133 33.93 -13.54 12.25
N VAL A 134 33.45 -13.65 13.46
CA VAL A 134 34.06 -13.05 14.66
C VAL A 134 34.03 -14.07 15.80
N GLY A 135 35.17 -14.37 16.37
CA GLY A 135 35.28 -15.35 17.49
C GLY A 135 34.72 -16.74 17.17
N GLY A 136 34.70 -17.13 15.89
CA GLY A 136 34.14 -18.41 15.45
C GLY A 136 32.65 -18.39 15.11
N GLN A 137 31.95 -17.30 15.40
CA GLN A 137 30.54 -17.09 15.09
C GLN A 137 30.38 -16.20 13.85
N TRP A 138 29.34 -16.46 13.06
CA TRP A 138 28.91 -15.57 12.00
C TRP A 138 28.00 -14.48 12.56
N ILE A 139 28.35 -13.21 12.35
CA ILE A 139 27.55 -12.05 12.78
C ILE A 139 27.29 -11.13 11.61
N LEU A 140 26.23 -10.37 11.68
CA LEU A 140 25.88 -9.37 10.65
C LEU A 140 26.93 -8.25 10.60
N TYR A 141 27.11 -7.64 9.42
CA TYR A 141 27.74 -6.34 9.30
C TYR A 141 26.82 -5.23 9.87
N ALA A 142 27.41 -4.09 10.20
CA ALA A 142 26.72 -2.97 10.85
C ALA A 142 25.46 -2.50 10.10
N GLU A 143 25.52 -2.51 8.78
CA GLU A 143 24.41 -2.12 7.89
C GLU A 143 23.17 -2.99 8.03
N HIS A 144 23.35 -4.24 8.48
CA HIS A 144 22.27 -5.24 8.63
C HIS A 144 21.90 -5.49 10.10
N MET A 145 22.70 -4.98 11.03
CA MET A 145 22.36 -5.02 12.46
C MET A 145 21.04 -4.24 12.70
N ASN A 146 20.35 -4.55 13.76
CA ASN A 146 19.09 -3.90 14.16
C ASN A 146 17.90 -4.04 13.17
N LYS A 147 18.04 -4.81 12.09
CA LYS A 147 16.94 -5.10 11.15
C LYS A 147 16.13 -6.35 11.54
N GLY A 148 16.54 -7.05 12.60
CA GLY A 148 15.86 -8.26 13.10
C GLY A 148 16.06 -9.49 12.21
N TYR A 149 17.15 -9.57 11.44
CA TYR A 149 17.42 -10.70 10.54
C TYR A 149 17.95 -11.94 11.25
N THR A 150 18.62 -11.76 12.38
CA THR A 150 19.25 -12.87 13.12
C THR A 150 18.93 -12.79 14.61
N LYS A 151 18.89 -13.96 15.25
CA LYS A 151 18.81 -14.15 16.69
C LYS A 151 19.99 -15.03 17.14
N SER A 152 20.73 -14.60 18.15
CA SER A 152 21.81 -15.43 18.73
C SER A 152 21.22 -16.41 19.71
N GLU A 153 21.56 -17.68 19.55
CA GLU A 153 21.18 -18.75 20.49
C GLU A 153 22.43 -19.41 21.02
N THR A 154 22.42 -19.75 22.28
CA THR A 154 23.53 -20.46 22.92
C THR A 154 23.24 -21.95 22.88
N ILE A 155 24.13 -22.74 22.26
CA ILE A 155 24.02 -24.19 22.20
C ILE A 155 25.16 -24.83 22.97
N THR A 156 24.86 -25.91 23.68
CA THR A 156 25.86 -26.74 24.38
C THR A 156 26.28 -27.87 23.45
N VAL A 157 27.54 -27.91 23.09
CA VAL A 157 28.13 -28.95 22.22
C VAL A 157 29.01 -29.87 23.09
N LYS A 158 28.69 -31.16 23.09
CA LYS A 158 29.55 -32.18 23.71
C LYS A 158 30.75 -32.49 22.83
N LYS A 159 31.93 -32.29 23.37
CA LYS A 159 33.17 -32.69 22.69
C LYS A 159 33.38 -34.20 22.77
N LYS A 160 34.21 -34.77 21.89
CA LYS A 160 34.59 -36.19 21.88
C LYS A 160 35.21 -36.68 23.22
N ASN A 161 35.76 -35.78 24.00
CA ASN A 161 36.36 -36.05 25.33
C ASN A 161 35.35 -35.94 26.48
N GLY A 162 34.04 -35.86 26.22
CA GLY A 162 32.99 -35.78 27.21
C GLY A 162 32.76 -34.39 27.86
N THR A 163 33.64 -33.41 27.56
CA THR A 163 33.44 -32.04 28.08
C THR A 163 32.40 -31.27 27.28
N GLU A 164 31.56 -30.52 27.94
CA GLU A 164 30.59 -29.64 27.30
C GLU A 164 31.22 -28.29 27.00
N LYS A 165 30.98 -27.79 25.81
CA LYS A 165 31.34 -26.43 25.42
C LYS A 165 30.09 -25.68 25.00
N VAL A 166 29.91 -24.50 25.59
CA VAL A 166 28.88 -23.56 25.25
C VAL A 166 29.37 -22.74 24.02
N VAL A 167 28.62 -22.77 22.92
CA VAL A 167 28.98 -22.09 21.67
C VAL A 167 27.80 -21.21 21.24
N PRO A 168 28.02 -19.93 20.98
CA PRO A 168 27.00 -19.09 20.39
C PRO A 168 26.74 -19.52 18.95
N ASN A 169 25.49 -19.65 18.59
CA ASN A 169 25.02 -19.98 17.26
C ASN A 169 24.12 -18.87 16.72
N THR A 170 24.30 -18.50 15.48
CA THR A 170 23.46 -17.51 14.82
C THR A 170 22.35 -18.22 14.05
N LYS A 171 21.11 -17.94 14.40
CA LYS A 171 19.92 -18.38 13.70
C LYS A 171 19.29 -17.22 12.93
N TRP A 172 18.63 -17.53 11.85
CA TRP A 172 17.96 -16.57 11.00
C TRP A 172 16.46 -16.55 11.31
N THR A 173 15.91 -15.36 11.47
CA THR A 173 14.46 -15.16 11.57
C THR A 173 13.79 -15.36 10.20
N GLN A 174 12.48 -15.46 10.16
CA GLN A 174 11.75 -15.48 8.88
C GLN A 174 12.02 -14.23 8.03
N LYS A 175 12.15 -13.07 8.68
CA LYS A 175 12.57 -11.83 8.01
C LYS A 175 13.98 -11.93 7.42
N GLY A 176 14.89 -12.55 8.14
CA GLY A 176 16.24 -12.82 7.64
C GLY A 176 16.28 -13.83 6.49
N ARG A 177 15.41 -14.85 6.53
CA ARG A 177 15.22 -15.80 5.43
C ARG A 177 14.71 -15.10 4.17
N LEU A 178 13.72 -14.24 4.27
CA LEU A 178 13.23 -13.44 3.14
C LEU A 178 14.32 -12.52 2.57
N PHE A 179 15.11 -11.90 3.43
CA PHE A 179 16.25 -11.08 3.00
C PHE A 179 17.29 -11.91 2.21
N ILE A 180 17.62 -13.12 2.68
CA ILE A 180 18.53 -14.03 1.97
C ILE A 180 17.92 -14.44 0.63
N HIS A 181 16.63 -14.76 0.58
CA HIS A 181 15.94 -15.11 -0.65
C HIS A 181 16.10 -14.01 -1.71
N ASN A 182 15.74 -12.78 -1.37
CA ASN A 182 15.82 -11.64 -2.30
C ASN A 182 17.28 -11.39 -2.76
N LEU A 183 18.25 -11.56 -1.87
CA LEU A 183 19.66 -11.43 -2.22
C LEU A 183 20.11 -12.51 -3.20
N LEU A 184 19.76 -13.77 -2.94
CA LEU A 184 20.13 -14.89 -3.82
C LEU A 184 19.46 -14.77 -5.19
N GLU A 185 18.22 -14.30 -5.22
CA GLU A 185 17.50 -14.03 -6.46
C GLU A 185 18.21 -12.96 -7.31
N THR A 186 18.68 -11.86 -6.69
CA THR A 186 19.47 -10.84 -7.40
C THR A 186 20.80 -11.38 -7.94
N LEU A 187 21.34 -12.44 -7.32
CA LEU A 187 22.57 -13.14 -7.77
C LEU A 187 22.26 -14.25 -8.80
N GLY A 188 21.02 -14.43 -9.18
CA GLY A 188 20.59 -15.48 -10.12
C GLY A 188 20.54 -16.89 -9.53
N ILE A 189 20.61 -17.01 -8.19
CA ILE A 189 20.53 -18.28 -7.47
C ILE A 189 19.07 -18.53 -7.08
N LYS A 190 18.38 -19.41 -7.81
CA LYS A 190 16.97 -19.75 -7.58
C LYS A 190 16.81 -20.86 -6.56
N ALA A 191 15.76 -20.81 -5.78
CA ALA A 191 15.36 -21.90 -4.90
C ALA A 191 15.01 -23.18 -5.70
N ASN A 192 15.21 -24.36 -5.10
CA ASN A 192 14.93 -25.64 -5.77
C ASN A 192 13.48 -25.73 -6.27
N MET A 193 12.53 -25.27 -5.45
CA MET A 193 11.10 -25.27 -5.79
C MET A 193 10.74 -24.37 -6.99
N ASP A 194 11.54 -23.35 -7.28
CA ASP A 194 11.31 -22.43 -8.40
C ASP A 194 11.96 -22.92 -9.69
N ARG A 195 13.01 -23.74 -9.59
CA ARG A 195 13.66 -24.39 -10.74
C ARG A 195 12.76 -25.44 -11.39
N GLU A 196 11.96 -26.15 -10.59
CA GLU A 196 11.03 -27.17 -11.09
C GLU A 196 9.89 -26.60 -11.94
N LYS A 197 9.50 -25.34 -11.66
CA LYS A 197 8.43 -24.65 -12.41
C LYS A 197 8.85 -24.18 -13.80
N GLU A 198 10.16 -23.98 -14.04
CA GLU A 198 10.68 -23.55 -15.35
C GLU A 198 11.00 -24.74 -16.28
N GLY A 199 11.01 -25.95 -15.77
CA GLY A 199 11.27 -27.19 -16.54
C GLY A 199 10.05 -27.98 -16.92
N ALA A 200 8.83 -27.49 -16.60
CA ALA A 200 7.55 -28.10 -16.94
C ALA A 200 6.79 -27.21 -17.94
#